data_ea564845fa4705633616ed5f848a63eb
#
_entry.id   ea564845fa4705633616ed5f848a63eb
#
_cell.length_a   1.000
_cell.length_b   1.000
_cell.length_c   1.000
_cell.angle_alpha   90.00
_cell.angle_beta   90.00
_cell.angle_gamma   90.00
#
_symmetry.space_group_name_H-M   'P 1'
#
loop_
_entity.id
_entity.type
_entity.pdbx_description
1 polymer ?
#
loop_
_entity_poly.entity_id
_entity_poly.type
_entity_poly.pdbx_seq_one_letter_code
_entity_poly.pdbx_strand_id
1 'polypeptide(L)'
;MLTADTSIVYIGLGSNLEHPPQQIRNAMLALDDIPKSRVVADSGLFLSKPMLAPTAPVTQPDYYNAVAKIETQLGPYELLDQLQQIEHAQQRTRLEHWGPRTIDLDILMFDDVQMNNERLTLPHAGVHQREFVLYPLRNIDSSLEIPGRGMLSDLIKNCPENGLRYLGTIEGYEE
;
A
#
# COMPACT_ATOMS: atom_id res chain seq x y z
N MET A 1 13.29 -19.34 -3.77
CA MET A 1 14.29 -19.00 -4.79
C MET A 1 13.62 -18.20 -5.89
N LEU A 2 14.17 -17.04 -6.22
CA LEU A 2 13.64 -16.23 -7.31
C LEU A 2 13.99 -16.84 -8.65
N THR A 3 13.03 -16.93 -9.55
CA THR A 3 13.27 -17.29 -10.94
C THR A 3 13.44 -16.02 -11.76
N ALA A 4 13.93 -16.16 -13.01
CA ALA A 4 14.11 -15.03 -13.92
C ALA A 4 12.78 -14.29 -14.21
N ASP A 5 11.64 -14.98 -14.04
CA ASP A 5 10.31 -14.43 -14.30
C ASP A 5 9.64 -13.85 -13.07
N THR A 6 10.31 -13.87 -11.93
CA THR A 6 9.74 -13.38 -10.68
C THR A 6 10.03 -11.90 -10.50
N SER A 7 9.00 -11.12 -10.19
CA SER A 7 9.10 -9.69 -9.93
C SER A 7 8.94 -9.41 -8.45
N ILE A 8 9.61 -8.35 -8.00
CA ILE A 8 9.45 -7.81 -6.65
C ILE A 8 8.50 -6.62 -6.72
N VAL A 9 7.43 -6.67 -5.92
CA VAL A 9 6.38 -5.66 -5.96
C VAL A 9 6.09 -5.19 -4.55
N TYR A 10 5.86 -3.90 -4.38
CA TYR A 10 5.43 -3.29 -3.12
C TYR A 10 3.99 -2.85 -3.25
N ILE A 11 3.18 -3.28 -2.30
CA ILE A 11 1.74 -3.01 -2.27
C ILE A 11 1.43 -2.14 -1.06
N GLY A 12 0.75 -1.01 -1.29
CA GLY A 12 0.21 -0.20 -0.21
C GLY A 12 -1.16 -0.70 0.21
N LEU A 13 -1.37 -0.81 1.53
CA LEU A 13 -2.66 -1.20 2.11
C LEU A 13 -3.14 -0.06 3.00
N GLY A 14 -4.40 0.32 2.84
CA GLY A 14 -5.01 1.36 3.69
C GLY A 14 -6.45 1.04 4.00
N SER A 15 -6.87 1.36 5.24
CA SER A 15 -8.25 1.14 5.69
C SER A 15 -8.60 2.12 6.81
N ASN A 16 -9.82 2.65 6.80
CA ASN A 16 -10.34 3.46 7.91
C ASN A 16 -11.82 3.16 8.22
N LEU A 17 -12.31 1.98 7.81
CA LEU A 17 -13.71 1.61 7.96
C LEU A 17 -13.81 0.11 8.29
N GLU A 18 -14.80 -0.26 9.13
CA GLU A 18 -15.14 -1.67 9.42
C GLU A 18 -13.97 -2.46 10.01
N HIS A 19 -13.45 -2.00 11.16
CA HIS A 19 -12.34 -2.65 11.86
C HIS A 19 -11.06 -2.68 11.02
N PRO A 20 -10.43 -1.51 10.76
CA PRO A 20 -9.30 -1.40 9.85
C PRO A 20 -8.15 -2.37 10.08
N PRO A 21 -7.66 -2.62 11.29
CA PRO A 21 -6.58 -3.60 11.47
C PRO A 21 -6.95 -4.99 10.97
N GLN A 22 -8.20 -5.40 11.18
CA GLN A 22 -8.66 -6.69 10.69
C GLN A 22 -8.77 -6.71 9.16
N GLN A 23 -9.21 -5.60 8.56
CA GLN A 23 -9.25 -5.49 7.09
C GLN A 23 -7.86 -5.64 6.50
N ILE A 24 -6.85 -5.04 7.14
CA ILE A 24 -5.46 -5.16 6.67
C ILE A 24 -4.96 -6.59 6.84
N ARG A 25 -5.24 -7.25 7.97
CA ARG A 25 -4.87 -8.66 8.16
C ARG A 25 -5.50 -9.55 7.10
N ASN A 26 -6.79 -9.35 6.82
CA ASN A 26 -7.49 -10.13 5.79
C ASN A 26 -6.87 -9.91 4.42
N ALA A 27 -6.53 -8.66 4.09
CA ALA A 27 -5.89 -8.34 2.82
C ALA A 27 -4.50 -8.96 2.72
N MET A 28 -3.72 -8.98 3.81
CA MET A 28 -2.40 -9.62 3.81
C MET A 28 -2.51 -11.12 3.50
N LEU A 29 -3.48 -11.81 4.09
CA LEU A 29 -3.74 -13.22 3.79
C LEU A 29 -4.15 -13.41 2.34
N ALA A 30 -5.00 -12.52 1.83
CA ALA A 30 -5.44 -12.59 0.44
C ALA A 30 -4.29 -12.33 -0.55
N LEU A 31 -3.37 -11.41 -0.23
CA LEU A 31 -2.18 -11.17 -1.05
C LEU A 31 -1.31 -12.42 -1.13
N ASP A 32 -1.14 -13.11 -0.01
CA ASP A 32 -0.33 -14.34 0.03
C ASP A 32 -0.97 -15.49 -0.75
N ASP A 33 -2.27 -15.41 -1.00
CA ASP A 33 -3.05 -16.42 -1.71
C ASP A 33 -3.22 -16.10 -3.20
N ILE A 34 -2.69 -14.99 -3.69
CA ILE A 34 -2.72 -14.66 -5.12
C ILE A 34 -1.92 -15.72 -5.90
N PRO A 35 -2.48 -16.28 -7.01
CA PRO A 35 -1.76 -17.28 -7.80
C PRO A 35 -0.35 -16.81 -8.19
N LYS A 36 0.62 -17.71 -8.13
CA LYS A 36 2.03 -17.46 -8.52
C LYS A 36 2.68 -16.31 -7.73
N SER A 37 2.20 -16.06 -6.54
CA SER A 37 2.65 -14.93 -5.72
C SER A 37 2.76 -15.32 -4.27
N ARG A 38 3.58 -14.58 -3.50
CA ARG A 38 3.67 -14.75 -2.06
C ARG A 38 4.13 -13.44 -1.39
N VAL A 39 3.69 -13.24 -0.16
CA VAL A 39 4.18 -12.14 0.67
C VAL A 39 5.52 -12.56 1.28
N VAL A 40 6.54 -11.70 1.16
CA VAL A 40 7.88 -11.99 1.69
C VAL A 40 8.27 -11.06 2.83
N ALA A 41 7.62 -9.91 2.97
CA ALA A 41 7.86 -8.98 4.07
C ALA A 41 6.71 -8.00 4.19
N ASP A 42 6.60 -7.35 5.35
CA ASP A 42 5.66 -6.25 5.54
C ASP A 42 6.28 -5.17 6.44
N SER A 43 5.66 -4.00 6.44
CA SER A 43 6.16 -2.83 7.15
C SER A 43 5.74 -2.76 8.62
N GLY A 44 4.81 -3.61 9.04
CA GLY A 44 4.04 -3.35 10.25
C GLY A 44 2.94 -2.34 9.99
N LEU A 45 2.21 -1.98 11.04
CA LEU A 45 1.00 -1.16 10.97
C LEU A 45 1.30 0.29 11.36
N PHE A 46 0.76 1.23 10.59
CA PHE A 46 0.90 2.67 10.83
C PHE A 46 -0.48 3.33 10.90
N LEU A 47 -0.56 4.43 11.64
CA LEU A 47 -1.76 5.27 11.72
C LEU A 47 -1.46 6.63 11.13
N SER A 48 -2.30 7.08 10.18
CA SER A 48 -2.16 8.38 9.52
C SER A 48 -3.48 9.13 9.49
N LYS A 49 -3.41 10.45 9.28
CA LYS A 49 -4.59 11.27 9.11
C LYS A 49 -5.19 11.04 7.71
N PRO A 50 -6.52 11.12 7.56
CA PRO A 50 -7.13 10.92 6.25
C PRO A 50 -6.78 12.07 5.29
N MET A 51 -6.64 11.74 4.00
CA MET A 51 -6.53 12.73 2.94
C MET A 51 -7.95 13.15 2.58
N LEU A 52 -8.33 14.37 2.98
CA LEU A 52 -9.68 14.88 2.72
C LEU A 52 -9.72 15.66 1.42
N ALA A 53 -10.88 15.63 0.74
CA ALA A 53 -11.10 16.50 -0.40
C ALA A 53 -11.02 17.96 0.05
N PRO A 54 -10.43 18.87 -0.76
CA PRO A 54 -10.25 20.27 -0.35
C PRO A 54 -11.52 20.99 0.09
N THR A 55 -12.66 20.56 -0.41
CA THR A 55 -13.97 21.17 -0.11
C THR A 55 -14.84 20.33 0.82
N ALA A 56 -14.32 19.20 1.30
CA ALA A 56 -15.12 18.29 2.11
C ALA A 56 -15.21 18.76 3.55
N PRO A 57 -16.41 19.00 4.10
CA PRO A 57 -16.58 19.33 5.50
C PRO A 57 -16.60 18.10 6.40
N VAL A 58 -16.48 16.90 5.84
CA VAL A 58 -16.70 15.64 6.55
C VAL A 58 -15.44 15.19 7.25
N THR A 59 -15.55 14.94 8.56
CA THR A 59 -14.49 14.30 9.33
C THR A 59 -14.51 12.81 9.06
N GLN A 60 -13.33 12.24 8.81
CA GLN A 60 -13.15 10.79 8.64
C GLN A 60 -12.26 10.24 9.75
N PRO A 61 -12.41 8.96 10.10
CA PRO A 61 -11.44 8.28 10.98
C PRO A 61 -10.04 8.29 10.35
N ASP A 62 -9.03 8.22 11.19
CA ASP A 62 -7.65 8.06 10.73
C ASP A 62 -7.50 6.74 9.95
N TYR A 63 -6.54 6.74 9.01
CA TYR A 63 -6.21 5.55 8.24
C TYR A 63 -5.20 4.69 8.96
N TYR A 64 -5.44 3.38 8.92
CA TYR A 64 -4.42 2.40 9.20
C TYR A 64 -3.77 2.03 7.88
N ASN A 65 -2.45 1.97 7.86
CA ASN A 65 -1.67 1.74 6.65
C ASN A 65 -0.59 0.69 6.89
N ALA A 66 -0.26 -0.02 5.83
CA ALA A 66 0.88 -0.93 5.81
C ALA A 66 1.40 -1.02 4.38
N VAL A 67 2.60 -1.56 4.24
CA VAL A 67 3.15 -1.91 2.93
C VAL A 67 3.56 -3.37 2.99
N ALA A 68 3.24 -4.12 1.94
CA ALA A 68 3.66 -5.49 1.76
C ALA A 68 4.65 -5.57 0.61
N LYS A 69 5.69 -6.38 0.79
CA LYS A 69 6.61 -6.76 -0.29
C LYS A 69 6.20 -8.14 -0.75
N ILE A 70 5.92 -8.28 -2.02
CA ILE A 70 5.55 -9.58 -2.60
C ILE A 70 6.49 -9.97 -3.72
N GLU A 71 6.61 -11.28 -3.92
CA GLU A 71 7.21 -11.86 -5.12
C GLU A 71 6.08 -12.41 -5.96
N THR A 72 6.09 -12.14 -7.27
CA THR A 72 5.04 -12.59 -8.17
C THR A 72 5.58 -12.94 -9.54
N GLN A 73 4.94 -13.91 -10.20
CA GLN A 73 5.18 -14.23 -11.61
C GLN A 73 4.12 -13.59 -12.51
N LEU A 74 3.15 -12.88 -11.92
CA LEU A 74 2.14 -12.16 -12.68
C LEU A 74 2.71 -10.88 -13.27
N GLY A 75 2.17 -10.44 -14.39
CA GLY A 75 2.46 -9.12 -14.93
C GLY A 75 1.70 -8.02 -14.18
N PRO A 76 2.03 -6.73 -14.44
CA PRO A 76 1.39 -5.62 -13.72
C PRO A 76 -0.12 -5.59 -13.81
N TYR A 77 -0.69 -5.82 -14.98
CA TYR A 77 -2.14 -5.77 -15.15
C TYR A 77 -2.85 -6.98 -14.52
N GLU A 78 -2.24 -8.15 -14.62
CA GLU A 78 -2.78 -9.34 -13.97
C GLU A 78 -2.79 -9.18 -12.45
N LEU A 79 -1.73 -8.63 -11.90
CA LEU A 79 -1.65 -8.35 -10.47
C LEU A 79 -2.69 -7.30 -10.07
N LEU A 80 -2.83 -6.23 -10.85
CA LEU A 80 -3.83 -5.20 -10.59
C LEU A 80 -5.25 -5.80 -10.54
N ASP A 81 -5.56 -6.71 -11.46
CA ASP A 81 -6.85 -7.40 -11.47
C ASP A 81 -7.07 -8.18 -10.18
N GLN A 82 -6.05 -8.87 -9.68
CA GLN A 82 -6.12 -9.61 -8.42
C GLN A 82 -6.36 -8.69 -7.23
N LEU A 83 -5.66 -7.54 -7.19
CA LEU A 83 -5.85 -6.57 -6.11
C LEU A 83 -7.27 -6.01 -6.12
N GLN A 84 -7.79 -5.71 -7.29
CA GLN A 84 -9.17 -5.21 -7.42
C GLN A 84 -10.20 -6.25 -6.97
N GLN A 85 -9.96 -7.52 -7.23
CA GLN A 85 -10.82 -8.59 -6.72
C GLN A 85 -10.81 -8.65 -5.19
N ILE A 86 -9.65 -8.48 -4.57
CA ILE A 86 -9.53 -8.45 -3.11
C ILE A 86 -10.29 -7.26 -2.55
N GLU A 87 -10.10 -6.06 -3.12
CA GLU A 87 -10.83 -4.87 -2.72
C GLU A 87 -12.33 -5.09 -2.82
N HIS A 88 -12.78 -5.64 -3.93
CA HIS A 88 -14.19 -5.89 -4.18
C HIS A 88 -14.78 -6.87 -3.14
N ALA A 89 -14.04 -7.91 -2.80
CA ALA A 89 -14.47 -8.88 -1.81
C ALA A 89 -14.61 -8.28 -0.40
N GLN A 90 -13.78 -7.28 -0.07
CA GLN A 90 -13.78 -6.62 1.24
C GLN A 90 -14.56 -5.29 1.26
N GLN A 91 -14.89 -4.73 0.12
CA GLN A 91 -15.63 -3.46 0.00
C GLN A 91 -17.03 -3.71 -0.52
N ARG A 92 -17.98 -3.91 0.37
CA ARG A 92 -19.38 -4.12 -0.03
C ARG A 92 -20.07 -2.85 -0.49
N THR A 93 -19.65 -1.68 0.07
CA THR A 93 -20.22 -0.39 -0.29
C THR A 93 -19.12 0.65 -0.37
N ARG A 94 -19.02 1.32 -1.51
CA ARG A 94 -18.12 2.44 -1.73
C ARG A 94 -18.99 3.66 -1.98
N LEU A 95 -19.27 4.41 -0.93
CA LEU A 95 -20.28 5.46 -0.96
C LEU A 95 -19.78 6.74 -1.63
N GLU A 96 -18.51 7.12 -1.43
CA GLU A 96 -17.96 8.38 -1.90
C GLU A 96 -16.51 8.23 -2.35
N HIS A 97 -16.11 9.04 -3.36
CA HIS A 97 -14.74 9.01 -3.88
C HIS A 97 -13.68 9.33 -2.81
N TRP A 98 -13.93 10.33 -1.97
CA TRP A 98 -13.05 10.74 -0.88
C TRP A 98 -13.51 10.22 0.48
N GLY A 99 -14.48 9.31 0.49
CA GLY A 99 -15.05 8.76 1.70
C GLY A 99 -14.21 7.65 2.34
N PRO A 100 -14.67 7.13 3.48
CA PRO A 100 -14.01 6.02 4.17
C PRO A 100 -13.90 4.78 3.28
N ARG A 101 -12.83 4.01 3.49
CA ARG A 101 -12.52 2.81 2.72
C ARG A 101 -12.38 1.59 3.63
N THR A 102 -13.01 0.49 3.23
CA THR A 102 -12.82 -0.80 3.89
C THR A 102 -11.38 -1.28 3.68
N ILE A 103 -10.94 -1.26 2.43
CA ILE A 103 -9.55 -1.58 2.08
C ILE A 103 -9.20 -0.94 0.72
N ASP A 104 -8.05 -0.31 0.66
CA ASP A 104 -7.43 0.15 -0.59
C ASP A 104 -6.12 -0.60 -0.77
N LEU A 105 -5.91 -1.11 -1.98
CA LEU A 105 -4.68 -1.80 -2.36
C LEU A 105 -4.10 -1.14 -3.60
N ASP A 106 -2.89 -0.60 -3.46
CA ASP A 106 -2.20 0.09 -4.55
C ASP A 106 -0.89 -0.59 -4.87
N ILE A 107 -0.59 -0.77 -6.17
CA ILE A 107 0.76 -1.16 -6.58
C ILE A 107 1.62 0.09 -6.48
N LEU A 108 2.55 0.09 -5.53
CA LEU A 108 3.46 1.23 -5.32
C LEU A 108 4.62 1.18 -6.30
N MET A 109 5.19 0.00 -6.46
CA MET A 109 6.33 -0.26 -7.34
C MET A 109 6.25 -1.69 -7.84
N PHE A 110 6.69 -1.90 -9.08
CA PHE A 110 6.76 -3.21 -9.72
C PHE A 110 8.14 -3.32 -10.37
N ASP A 111 9.09 -3.97 -9.68
CA ASP A 111 10.51 -3.96 -10.06
C ASP A 111 10.98 -2.52 -10.33
N ASP A 112 11.66 -2.29 -11.45
CA ASP A 112 12.09 -0.96 -11.89
C ASP A 112 11.20 -0.41 -13.02
N VAL A 113 10.01 -0.98 -13.20
CA VAL A 113 9.10 -0.60 -14.28
C VAL A 113 8.61 0.84 -14.09
N GLN A 114 8.68 1.60 -15.16
CA GLN A 114 8.09 2.94 -15.24
C GLN A 114 7.06 2.94 -16.36
N MET A 115 5.82 3.26 -16.00
CA MET A 115 4.73 3.34 -16.97
C MET A 115 3.68 4.32 -16.48
N ASN A 116 2.96 4.91 -17.42
CA ASN A 116 1.88 5.84 -17.11
C ASN A 116 0.82 5.76 -18.20
N ASN A 117 -0.31 5.18 -17.85
CA ASN A 117 -1.46 5.11 -18.75
C ASN A 117 -2.76 5.18 -17.93
N GLU A 118 -3.88 5.12 -18.60
CA GLU A 118 -5.20 5.27 -17.94
C GLU A 118 -5.47 4.20 -16.89
N ARG A 119 -4.88 3.03 -17.05
CA ARG A 119 -5.14 1.90 -16.16
C ARG A 119 -4.17 1.83 -14.99
N LEU A 120 -2.89 2.15 -15.21
CA LEU A 120 -1.86 1.94 -14.19
C LEU A 120 -0.69 2.90 -14.38
N THR A 121 -0.26 3.51 -13.28
CA THR A 121 0.94 4.34 -13.22
C THR A 121 1.93 3.68 -12.26
N LEU A 122 3.15 3.44 -12.73
CA LEU A 122 4.24 2.87 -11.93
C LEU A 122 5.53 3.72 -12.06
N PRO A 123 6.22 4.04 -10.98
CA PRO A 123 5.74 3.90 -9.59
C PRO A 123 4.45 4.70 -9.36
N HIS A 124 3.72 4.39 -8.31
CA HIS A 124 2.48 5.10 -7.97
C HIS A 124 2.73 6.61 -7.94
N ALA A 125 1.81 7.38 -8.51
CA ALA A 125 1.99 8.82 -8.72
C ALA A 125 2.32 9.61 -7.44
N GLY A 126 1.81 9.18 -6.30
CA GLY A 126 2.02 9.87 -5.02
C GLY A 126 3.10 9.23 -4.13
N VAL A 127 3.80 8.20 -4.59
CA VAL A 127 4.71 7.41 -3.76
C VAL A 127 5.80 8.25 -3.09
N HIS A 128 6.31 9.25 -3.78
CA HIS A 128 7.45 10.05 -3.32
C HIS A 128 7.07 11.19 -2.37
N GLN A 129 5.79 11.40 -2.10
CA GLN A 129 5.30 12.54 -1.33
C GLN A 129 4.43 12.15 -0.14
N ARG A 130 4.20 10.85 0.07
CA ARG A 130 3.27 10.36 1.10
C ARG A 130 4.04 9.70 2.23
N GLU A 131 3.96 10.29 3.43
CA GLU A 131 4.60 9.75 4.63
C GLU A 131 4.10 8.34 4.94
N PHE A 132 2.81 8.06 4.72
CA PHE A 132 2.23 6.74 4.99
C PHE A 132 2.59 5.69 3.94
N VAL A 133 3.47 6.05 3.00
CA VAL A 133 4.09 5.12 2.04
C VAL A 133 5.60 5.05 2.30
N LEU A 134 6.27 6.19 2.36
CA LEU A 134 7.73 6.26 2.47
C LEU A 134 8.26 5.66 3.78
N TYR A 135 7.64 6.00 4.90
CA TYR A 135 8.10 5.48 6.21
C TYR A 135 7.84 3.98 6.36
N PRO A 136 6.68 3.44 5.94
CA PRO A 136 6.52 1.99 5.88
C PRO A 136 7.52 1.29 4.96
N LEU A 137 7.80 1.82 3.78
CA LEU A 137 8.82 1.26 2.88
C LEU A 137 10.17 1.16 3.57
N ARG A 138 10.56 2.20 4.33
CA ARG A 138 11.83 2.20 5.07
C ARG A 138 11.93 1.04 6.06
N ASN A 139 10.82 0.65 6.67
CA ASN A 139 10.80 -0.48 7.59
C ASN A 139 11.08 -1.81 6.89
N ILE A 140 10.82 -1.90 5.59
CA ILE A 140 11.09 -3.10 4.80
C ILE A 140 12.51 -3.08 4.25
N ASP A 141 12.90 -1.97 3.61
CA ASP A 141 14.20 -1.83 2.96
C ASP A 141 14.62 -0.36 2.94
N SER A 142 15.52 0.00 3.86
CA SER A 142 15.98 1.39 3.98
C SER A 142 16.87 1.85 2.83
N SER A 143 17.39 0.91 2.03
CA SER A 143 18.27 1.19 0.90
C SER A 143 17.55 1.24 -0.44
N LEU A 144 16.23 1.20 -0.43
CA LEU A 144 15.40 1.13 -1.62
C LEU A 144 15.57 2.37 -2.50
N GLU A 145 15.63 2.15 -3.81
CA GLU A 145 15.56 3.21 -4.82
C GLU A 145 14.21 3.14 -5.51
N ILE A 146 13.52 4.26 -5.58
CA ILE A 146 12.22 4.33 -6.27
C ILE A 146 12.46 4.76 -7.72
N PRO A 147 12.11 3.92 -8.70
CA PRO A 147 12.38 4.22 -10.10
C PRO A 147 11.87 5.61 -10.52
N GLY A 148 12.76 6.41 -11.11
CA GLY A 148 12.43 7.76 -11.56
C GLY A 148 12.26 8.80 -10.46
N ARG A 149 12.40 8.44 -9.18
CA ARG A 149 12.19 9.34 -8.05
C ARG A 149 13.41 9.49 -7.16
N GLY A 150 14.30 8.51 -7.14
CA GLY A 150 15.55 8.54 -6.36
C GLY A 150 15.52 7.63 -5.14
N MET A 151 16.52 7.83 -4.28
CA MET A 151 16.69 7.01 -3.09
C MET A 151 15.62 7.31 -2.04
N LEU A 152 15.09 6.27 -1.42
CA LEU A 152 14.10 6.39 -0.36
C LEU A 152 14.59 7.31 0.77
N SER A 153 15.85 7.17 1.16
CA SER A 153 16.44 8.00 2.22
C SER A 153 16.41 9.49 1.90
N ASP A 154 16.61 9.86 0.64
CA ASP A 154 16.55 11.26 0.22
C ASP A 154 15.11 11.77 0.18
N LEU A 155 14.19 10.95 -0.27
CA LEU A 155 12.77 11.33 -0.32
C LEU A 155 12.21 11.55 1.08
N ILE A 156 12.60 10.72 2.05
CA ILE A 156 12.17 10.85 3.44
C ILE A 156 12.65 12.17 4.05
N LYS A 157 13.87 12.62 3.73
CA LYS A 157 14.38 13.90 4.23
C LYS A 157 13.47 15.08 3.88
N ASN A 158 12.75 15.00 2.78
CA ASN A 158 11.86 16.05 2.29
C ASN A 158 10.38 15.75 2.55
N CYS A 159 10.09 14.72 3.35
CA CYS A 159 8.72 14.31 3.64
C CYS A 159 8.51 14.25 5.15
N PRO A 160 7.88 15.27 5.75
CA PRO A 160 7.61 15.26 7.19
C PRO A 160 6.69 14.10 7.58
N GLU A 161 6.84 13.61 8.80
CA GLU A 161 5.99 12.52 9.31
C GLU A 161 4.51 12.89 9.37
N ASN A 162 4.20 14.16 9.57
CA ASN A 162 2.83 14.69 9.58
C ASN A 162 1.88 13.94 10.52
N GLY A 163 2.41 13.57 11.69
CA GLY A 163 1.63 12.84 12.70
C GLY A 163 1.52 11.34 12.48
N LEU A 164 2.24 10.79 11.51
CA LEU A 164 2.26 9.35 11.27
C LEU A 164 2.80 8.62 12.51
N ARG A 165 2.14 7.52 12.90
CA ARG A 165 2.56 6.73 14.06
C ARG A 165 2.72 5.27 13.69
N TYR A 166 3.84 4.67 14.10
CA TYR A 166 4.04 3.24 14.01
C TYR A 166 3.35 2.53 15.18
N LEU A 167 2.55 1.52 14.89
CA LEU A 167 1.74 0.82 15.89
C LEU A 167 2.27 -0.57 16.24
N GLY A 168 3.28 -1.07 15.54
CA GLY A 168 3.82 -2.41 15.76
C GLY A 168 3.48 -3.36 14.63
N THR A 169 3.63 -4.66 14.89
CA THR A 169 3.36 -5.68 13.87
C THR A 169 1.86 -5.77 13.55
N ILE A 170 1.58 -6.15 12.31
CA ILE A 170 0.18 -6.29 11.86
C ILE A 170 -0.54 -7.39 12.65
N GLU A 171 0.13 -8.53 12.84
CA GLU A 171 -0.45 -9.67 13.57
C GLU A 171 -0.61 -9.42 15.05
N GLY A 172 0.32 -8.69 15.66
CA GLY A 172 0.35 -8.45 17.09
C GLY A 172 -0.48 -7.26 17.57
N TYR A 173 -1.06 -6.48 16.66
CA TYR A 173 -1.79 -5.29 17.04
C TYR A 173 -3.19 -5.63 17.56
N GLU A 174 -3.50 -5.10 18.74
CA GLU A 174 -4.84 -5.19 19.34
C GLU A 174 -5.40 -3.77 19.49
N GLU A 175 -6.66 -3.59 19.13
CA GLU A 175 -7.35 -2.31 19.27
C GLU A 175 -7.72 -2.03 20.72
#